data_ffabb25f627d2835c9a640e4c2a61cd8
#
_entry.id   ffabb25f627d2835c9a640e4c2a61cd8
#
_cell.length_a   1.000
_cell.length_b   1.000
_cell.length_c   1.000
_cell.angle_alpha   90.00
_cell.angle_beta   90.00
_cell.angle_gamma   90.00
#
_symmetry.space_group_name_H-M   'P 1'
#
loop_
_entity.id
_entity.type
_entity.pdbx_description
1 polymer ?
#
loop_
_entity_poly.entity_id
_entity_poly.type
_entity_poly.pdbx_seq_one_letter_code
_entity_poly.pdbx_strand_id
1 'polypeptide(L)'
;MTRPDVALDIRETSHMSAGMLAYVRALRRWLPRVAPDLQLAEFGSGDNFDPAEQLGMPLALARARPRLVHFPTPFVPRFVPVPHVVTVHDVIDLEFPQYAKRKVGPYWRQVVGPVLRSARAVITDDDATVPLLGRFLRVDAARVRVVPLGVDAPEPMPDPIVRPRPYLFYAGNHRPHKDLATLVAAWATLPERVAVDLVLTGTEETALRAVRHARGELVFAGERSAADIWRFHRGAVAYVHPSLREGFGLPLLEALRAGTPAIASDAATPAVLAPYVHGYAAHDVAALRALLVRAVEEPGPFAAAAPSAQAATAHLTWERTARATADVYRELLAAQTGMRA
;
A
#
# COMPACT_ATOMS: atom_id res chain seq x y z
N MET A 1 -5.50 -31.47 19.63
CA MET A 1 -4.95 -30.52 18.66
C MET A 1 -3.99 -29.61 19.40
N THR A 2 -2.76 -29.46 18.94
CA THR A 2 -1.76 -28.54 19.51
C THR A 2 -2.25 -27.10 19.34
N ARG A 3 -2.06 -26.31 20.39
CA ARG A 3 -2.42 -24.87 20.39
C ARG A 3 -1.50 -24.12 19.42
N PRO A 4 -2.00 -23.43 18.38
CA PRO A 4 -1.14 -22.72 17.44
C PRO A 4 -0.45 -21.52 18.11
N ASP A 5 0.78 -21.26 17.70
CA ASP A 5 1.52 -20.06 18.14
C ASP A 5 0.88 -18.82 17.59
N VAL A 6 0.58 -18.79 16.30
CA VAL A 6 -0.06 -17.66 15.64
C VAL A 6 -1.22 -18.13 14.76
N ALA A 7 -2.39 -17.52 14.93
CA ALA A 7 -3.50 -17.62 13.99
C ALA A 7 -3.53 -16.38 13.09
N LEU A 8 -3.46 -16.56 11.77
CA LEU A 8 -3.50 -15.51 10.78
C LEU A 8 -4.88 -15.38 10.16
N ASP A 9 -5.49 -14.21 10.19
CA ASP A 9 -6.71 -13.93 9.44
C ASP A 9 -6.40 -13.84 7.95
N ILE A 10 -6.97 -14.75 7.17
CA ILE A 10 -6.73 -14.86 5.74
C ILE A 10 -7.93 -14.42 4.89
N ARG A 11 -8.90 -13.74 5.47
CA ARG A 11 -10.08 -13.29 4.73
C ARG A 11 -9.68 -12.36 3.59
N GLU A 12 -10.24 -12.60 2.42
CA GLU A 12 -10.22 -11.71 1.28
C GLU A 12 -11.64 -11.15 1.11
N THR A 13 -11.84 -9.91 1.51
CA THR A 13 -13.17 -9.32 1.60
C THR A 13 -13.40 -8.22 0.57
N SER A 14 -14.67 -7.93 0.28
CA SER A 14 -15.07 -6.94 -0.74
C SER A 14 -14.61 -5.51 -0.44
N HIS A 15 -14.25 -5.22 0.82
CA HIS A 15 -13.82 -3.88 1.26
C HIS A 15 -12.30 -3.67 1.20
N MET A 16 -11.54 -4.72 0.89
CA MET A 16 -10.08 -4.64 0.83
C MET A 16 -9.60 -4.00 -0.47
N SER A 17 -8.61 -3.15 -0.37
CA SER A 17 -7.89 -2.64 -1.54
C SER A 17 -6.98 -3.72 -2.14
N ALA A 18 -6.55 -3.53 -3.40
CA ALA A 18 -5.60 -4.44 -4.04
C ALA A 18 -4.30 -4.60 -3.22
N GLY A 19 -3.81 -3.53 -2.57
CA GLY A 19 -2.64 -3.58 -1.69
C GLY A 19 -2.86 -4.43 -0.46
N MET A 20 -4.02 -4.30 0.22
CA MET A 20 -4.37 -5.16 1.36
C MET A 20 -4.46 -6.64 0.98
N LEU A 21 -5.08 -6.93 -0.18
CA LEU A 21 -5.16 -8.31 -0.70
C LEU A 21 -3.77 -8.85 -1.00
N ALA A 22 -2.90 -8.07 -1.63
CA ALA A 22 -1.52 -8.46 -1.90
C ALA A 22 -0.76 -8.78 -0.61
N TYR A 23 -0.91 -7.97 0.44
CA TYR A 23 -0.30 -8.18 1.74
C TYR A 23 -0.78 -9.48 2.42
N VAL A 24 -2.09 -9.71 2.50
CA VAL A 24 -2.65 -10.96 3.07
C VAL A 24 -2.10 -12.20 2.33
N ARG A 25 -2.14 -12.18 1.00
CA ARG A 25 -1.63 -13.27 0.15
C ARG A 25 -0.12 -13.48 0.32
N ALA A 26 0.61 -12.38 0.46
CA ALA A 26 2.06 -12.44 0.69
C ALA A 26 2.40 -13.07 2.05
N LEU A 27 1.74 -12.64 3.14
CA LEU A 27 1.92 -13.25 4.45
C LEU A 27 1.58 -14.74 4.44
N ARG A 28 0.45 -15.10 3.84
CA ARG A 28 0.03 -16.50 3.71
C ARG A 28 1.05 -17.35 2.97
N ARG A 29 1.65 -16.80 1.90
CA ARG A 29 2.67 -17.48 1.08
C ARG A 29 4.00 -17.61 1.79
N TRP A 30 4.48 -16.55 2.43
CA TRP A 30 5.84 -16.43 2.89
C TRP A 30 6.05 -16.83 4.35
N LEU A 31 5.09 -16.56 5.27
CA LEU A 31 5.25 -16.87 6.69
C LEU A 31 5.62 -18.35 6.96
N PRO A 32 4.99 -19.35 6.33
CA PRO A 32 5.38 -20.76 6.55
C PRO A 32 6.81 -21.08 6.14
N ARG A 33 7.37 -20.29 5.21
CA ARG A 33 8.73 -20.47 4.69
C ARG A 33 9.79 -19.77 5.54
N VAL A 34 9.47 -18.56 6.04
CA VAL A 34 10.43 -17.73 6.79
C VAL A 34 10.36 -17.95 8.30
N ALA A 35 9.32 -18.60 8.79
CA ALA A 35 9.11 -18.92 10.19
C ALA A 35 8.64 -20.37 10.41
N PRO A 36 9.41 -21.38 9.96
CA PRO A 36 9.06 -22.80 10.13
C PRO A 36 9.08 -23.25 11.60
N ASP A 37 9.66 -22.48 12.48
CA ASP A 37 9.69 -22.65 13.92
C ASP A 37 8.36 -22.31 14.60
N LEU A 38 7.46 -21.55 13.95
CA LEU A 38 6.15 -21.15 14.47
C LEU A 38 5.05 -22.07 13.97
N GLN A 39 4.19 -22.53 14.90
CA GLN A 39 2.97 -23.24 14.53
C GLN A 39 1.90 -22.24 14.06
N LEU A 40 1.82 -22.08 12.74
CA LEU A 40 0.86 -21.16 12.11
C LEU A 40 -0.47 -21.87 11.85
N ALA A 41 -1.58 -21.17 12.09
CA ALA A 41 -2.92 -21.60 11.72
C ALA A 41 -3.60 -20.49 10.91
N GLU A 42 -4.30 -20.88 9.85
CA GLU A 42 -5.15 -19.96 9.08
C GLU A 42 -6.55 -19.94 9.69
N PHE A 43 -7.19 -18.78 9.72
CA PHE A 43 -8.58 -18.65 10.14
C PHE A 43 -9.26 -17.49 9.41
N GLY A 44 -10.55 -17.34 9.65
CA GLY A 44 -11.38 -16.30 9.08
C GLY A 44 -12.26 -16.82 7.94
N SER A 45 -13.54 -16.43 7.99
CA SER A 45 -14.55 -16.73 6.97
C SER A 45 -15.58 -15.60 6.96
N GLY A 46 -16.29 -15.46 5.86
CA GLY A 46 -17.29 -14.40 5.68
C GLY A 46 -16.70 -13.07 5.21
N ASP A 47 -17.57 -12.09 5.05
CA ASP A 47 -17.19 -10.73 4.66
C ASP A 47 -17.09 -9.82 5.90
N ASN A 48 -16.62 -8.61 5.71
CA ASN A 48 -16.53 -7.60 6.76
C ASN A 48 -17.94 -7.14 7.18
N PHE A 49 -18.09 -6.82 8.47
CA PHE A 49 -19.32 -6.29 9.06
C PHE A 49 -20.49 -7.27 9.13
N ASP A 50 -20.31 -8.53 8.80
CA ASP A 50 -21.36 -9.53 8.99
C ASP A 50 -21.38 -10.08 10.43
N PRO A 51 -22.48 -10.73 10.86
CA PRO A 51 -22.57 -11.34 12.20
C PRO A 51 -21.50 -12.42 12.45
N ALA A 52 -21.03 -13.11 11.41
CA ALA A 52 -19.97 -14.11 11.51
C ALA A 52 -18.65 -13.48 11.92
N GLU A 53 -18.32 -12.27 11.42
CA GLU A 53 -17.17 -11.51 11.88
C GLU A 53 -17.29 -11.11 13.35
N GLN A 54 -18.43 -10.53 13.74
CA GLN A 54 -18.56 -9.89 15.06
C GLN A 54 -18.82 -10.88 16.21
N LEU A 55 -19.43 -12.03 15.94
CA LEU A 55 -19.80 -13.04 16.95
C LEU A 55 -19.09 -14.37 16.72
N GLY A 56 -19.06 -14.86 15.49
CA GLY A 56 -18.49 -16.17 15.15
C GLY A 56 -16.97 -16.21 15.32
N MET A 57 -16.28 -15.16 14.87
CA MET A 57 -14.81 -15.07 14.96
C MET A 57 -14.30 -14.99 16.41
N PRO A 58 -14.82 -14.13 17.32
CA PRO A 58 -14.45 -14.16 18.73
C PRO A 58 -14.67 -15.53 19.38
N LEU A 59 -15.79 -16.19 19.07
CA LEU A 59 -16.11 -17.52 19.61
C LEU A 59 -15.13 -18.58 19.10
N ALA A 60 -14.78 -18.56 17.81
CA ALA A 60 -13.79 -19.46 17.23
C ALA A 60 -12.41 -19.27 17.87
N LEU A 61 -11.97 -18.01 18.04
CA LEU A 61 -10.70 -17.66 18.71
C LEU A 61 -10.71 -18.09 20.19
N ALA A 62 -11.82 -17.90 20.91
CA ALA A 62 -11.95 -18.35 22.31
C ALA A 62 -11.85 -19.86 22.45
N ARG A 63 -12.31 -20.63 21.46
CA ARG A 63 -12.21 -22.11 21.44
C ARG A 63 -10.81 -22.57 21.04
N ALA A 64 -10.25 -22.02 19.96
CA ALA A 64 -8.93 -22.38 19.44
C ALA A 64 -7.79 -21.93 20.37
N ARG A 65 -7.98 -20.83 21.10
CA ARG A 65 -7.01 -20.23 22.04
C ARG A 65 -5.60 -20.11 21.48
N PRO A 66 -5.39 -19.56 20.25
CA PRO A 66 -4.03 -19.34 19.77
C PRO A 66 -3.24 -18.50 20.79
N ARG A 67 -1.89 -18.63 20.80
CA ARG A 67 -1.07 -17.78 21.66
C ARG A 67 -1.11 -16.33 21.20
N LEU A 68 -1.23 -16.11 19.89
CA LEU A 68 -1.37 -14.81 19.24
C LEU A 68 -2.30 -14.92 18.05
N VAL A 69 -3.09 -13.88 17.76
CA VAL A 69 -3.80 -13.75 16.49
C VAL A 69 -3.32 -12.51 15.76
N HIS A 70 -3.14 -12.59 14.45
CA HIS A 70 -2.84 -11.44 13.60
C HIS A 70 -3.97 -11.16 12.64
N PHE A 71 -4.48 -9.93 12.70
CA PHE A 71 -5.39 -9.35 11.71
C PHE A 71 -4.56 -8.47 10.77
N PRO A 72 -4.32 -8.88 9.52
CA PRO A 72 -3.47 -8.14 8.58
C PRO A 72 -4.17 -6.91 7.96
N THR A 73 -5.35 -6.58 8.47
CA THR A 73 -6.13 -5.40 8.08
C THR A 73 -6.88 -4.84 9.29
N PRO A 74 -7.37 -3.58 9.25
CA PRO A 74 -8.18 -3.00 10.32
C PRO A 74 -9.63 -3.54 10.37
N PHE A 75 -9.96 -4.54 9.53
CA PHE A 75 -11.26 -5.21 9.58
C PHE A 75 -11.25 -6.27 10.68
N VAL A 76 -11.64 -5.86 11.88
CA VAL A 76 -11.53 -6.65 13.11
C VAL A 76 -12.88 -6.72 13.82
N PRO A 77 -13.16 -7.81 14.55
CA PRO A 77 -14.30 -7.83 15.45
C PRO A 77 -14.08 -6.87 16.62
N ARG A 78 -15.15 -6.31 17.15
CA ARG A 78 -15.10 -5.37 18.28
C ARG A 78 -14.46 -5.97 19.54
N PHE A 79 -14.54 -7.27 19.69
CA PHE A 79 -13.99 -8.01 20.82
C PHE A 79 -13.05 -9.11 20.35
N VAL A 80 -11.82 -9.12 20.82
CA VAL A 80 -10.82 -10.14 20.54
C VAL A 80 -10.40 -10.80 21.85
N PRO A 81 -10.79 -12.06 22.12
CA PRO A 81 -10.59 -12.70 23.42
C PRO A 81 -9.18 -13.24 23.67
N VAL A 82 -8.25 -13.06 22.74
CA VAL A 82 -6.87 -13.56 22.80
C VAL A 82 -5.87 -12.44 22.51
N PRO A 83 -4.59 -12.62 22.91
CA PRO A 83 -3.53 -11.67 22.51
C PRO A 83 -3.52 -11.49 21.00
N HIS A 84 -3.40 -10.24 20.52
CA HIS A 84 -3.52 -9.96 19.11
C HIS A 84 -2.58 -8.87 18.60
N VAL A 85 -2.32 -8.94 17.31
CA VAL A 85 -1.64 -7.96 16.47
C VAL A 85 -2.61 -7.51 15.38
N VAL A 86 -2.57 -6.24 15.02
CA VAL A 86 -3.35 -5.69 13.90
C VAL A 86 -2.42 -4.91 13.00
N THR A 87 -2.50 -5.14 11.69
CA THR A 87 -1.84 -4.25 10.73
C THR A 87 -2.78 -3.13 10.31
N VAL A 88 -2.25 -1.90 10.37
CA VAL A 88 -2.91 -0.68 9.89
C VAL A 88 -2.00 -0.05 8.85
N HIS A 89 -2.33 -0.21 7.59
CA HIS A 89 -1.55 0.31 6.46
C HIS A 89 -1.56 1.83 6.41
N ASP A 90 -2.72 2.43 6.66
CA ASP A 90 -2.92 3.88 6.70
C ASP A 90 -4.12 4.26 7.56
N VAL A 91 -4.28 5.55 7.78
CA VAL A 91 -5.45 6.16 8.43
C VAL A 91 -6.03 7.28 7.57
N ILE A 92 -5.92 7.16 6.24
CA ILE A 92 -6.36 8.14 5.25
C ILE A 92 -7.81 8.57 5.46
N ASP A 93 -8.69 7.63 5.76
CA ASP A 93 -10.10 7.91 6.03
C ASP A 93 -10.32 8.78 7.30
N LEU A 94 -9.38 8.79 8.24
CA LEU A 94 -9.42 9.66 9.42
C LEU A 94 -8.73 11.01 9.17
N GLU A 95 -7.72 11.03 8.33
CA GLU A 95 -6.99 12.24 7.95
C GLU A 95 -7.79 13.10 6.98
N PHE A 96 -8.52 12.46 6.06
CA PHE A 96 -9.37 13.10 5.05
C PHE A 96 -10.85 12.69 5.20
N PRO A 97 -11.51 13.03 6.31
CA PRO A 97 -12.88 12.58 6.60
C PRO A 97 -13.90 13.07 5.56
N GLN A 98 -13.60 14.16 4.84
CA GLN A 98 -14.43 14.67 3.74
C GLN A 98 -14.50 13.70 2.55
N TYR A 99 -13.54 12.80 2.40
CA TYR A 99 -13.50 11.80 1.32
C TYR A 99 -13.99 10.42 1.79
N ALA A 100 -14.15 10.23 3.10
CA ALA A 100 -14.60 8.97 3.68
C ALA A 100 -16.13 8.86 3.69
N LYS A 101 -16.65 7.63 3.56
CA LYS A 101 -18.08 7.37 3.78
C LYS A 101 -18.46 7.65 5.24
N ARG A 102 -19.65 8.19 5.50
CA ARG A 102 -20.13 8.61 6.83
C ARG A 102 -19.94 7.54 7.94
N LYS A 103 -20.01 6.25 7.61
CA LYS A 103 -19.89 5.15 8.58
C LYS A 103 -18.44 4.82 8.96
N VAL A 104 -17.46 5.25 8.18
CA VAL A 104 -16.05 4.85 8.35
C VAL A 104 -15.44 5.46 9.61
N GLY A 105 -15.59 6.76 9.83
CA GLY A 105 -15.07 7.42 11.03
C GLY A 105 -15.59 6.82 12.35
N PRO A 106 -16.92 6.60 12.52
CA PRO A 106 -17.46 5.87 13.67
C PRO A 106 -16.89 4.47 13.83
N TYR A 107 -16.74 3.68 12.75
CA TYR A 107 -16.14 2.34 12.82
C TYR A 107 -14.70 2.40 13.34
N TRP A 108 -13.86 3.28 12.80
CA TRP A 108 -12.50 3.48 13.27
C TRP A 108 -12.44 3.83 14.77
N ARG A 109 -13.31 4.71 15.24
CA ARG A 109 -13.27 5.18 16.64
C ARG A 109 -13.88 4.19 17.63
N GLN A 110 -14.96 3.49 17.25
CA GLN A 110 -15.77 2.67 18.15
C GLN A 110 -15.41 1.17 18.10
N VAL A 111 -14.83 0.70 16.99
CA VAL A 111 -14.42 -0.71 16.82
C VAL A 111 -12.91 -0.81 16.74
N VAL A 112 -12.30 -0.26 15.71
CA VAL A 112 -10.86 -0.43 15.45
C VAL A 112 -10.00 0.18 16.56
N GLY A 113 -10.25 1.42 16.97
CA GLY A 113 -9.46 2.10 17.98
C GLY A 113 -9.38 1.35 19.32
N PRO A 114 -10.50 0.87 19.93
CA PRO A 114 -10.45 0.02 21.12
C PRO A 114 -9.63 -1.26 20.92
N VAL A 115 -9.76 -1.94 19.79
CA VAL A 115 -9.00 -3.17 19.50
C VAL A 115 -7.50 -2.85 19.38
N LEU A 116 -7.13 -1.78 18.67
CA LEU A 116 -5.71 -1.37 18.58
C LEU A 116 -5.10 -1.03 19.93
N ARG A 117 -5.85 -0.36 20.81
CA ARG A 117 -5.35 -0.03 22.18
C ARG A 117 -5.17 -1.26 23.06
N SER A 118 -5.88 -2.34 22.81
CA SER A 118 -5.71 -3.62 23.52
C SER A 118 -4.73 -4.57 22.83
N ALA A 119 -4.32 -4.27 21.58
CA ALA A 119 -3.37 -5.07 20.84
C ALA A 119 -2.00 -5.15 21.53
N ARG A 120 -1.32 -6.29 21.40
CA ARG A 120 0.06 -6.46 21.86
C ARG A 120 1.04 -5.66 21.02
N ALA A 121 0.77 -5.58 19.73
CA ALA A 121 1.45 -4.68 18.80
C ALA A 121 0.49 -4.24 17.69
N VAL A 122 0.77 -3.09 17.11
CA VAL A 122 0.19 -2.60 15.86
C VAL A 122 1.30 -2.54 14.83
N ILE A 123 1.13 -3.22 13.71
CA ILE A 123 2.06 -3.14 12.59
C ILE A 123 1.60 -2.03 11.64
N THR A 124 2.52 -1.25 11.12
CA THR A 124 2.27 -0.28 10.05
C THR A 124 3.42 -0.31 9.04
N ASP A 125 3.20 0.24 7.86
CA ASP A 125 4.11 0.08 6.74
C ASP A 125 5.19 1.17 6.68
N ASP A 126 4.93 2.34 7.27
CA ASP A 126 5.79 3.52 7.23
C ASP A 126 5.76 4.28 8.56
N ASP A 127 6.89 4.90 8.90
CA ASP A 127 7.05 5.74 10.10
C ASP A 127 6.09 6.93 10.13
N ALA A 128 5.70 7.48 8.97
CA ALA A 128 4.77 8.59 8.88
C ALA A 128 3.37 8.25 9.43
N THR A 129 2.99 6.98 9.47
CA THR A 129 1.70 6.53 10.04
C THR A 129 1.73 6.47 11.59
N VAL A 130 2.89 6.30 12.20
CA VAL A 130 3.03 6.17 13.68
C VAL A 130 2.39 7.34 14.45
N PRO A 131 2.75 8.62 14.19
CA PRO A 131 2.14 9.75 14.88
C PRO A 131 0.64 9.88 14.62
N LEU A 132 0.16 9.45 13.45
CA LEU A 132 -1.27 9.50 13.10
C LEU A 132 -2.09 8.47 13.89
N LEU A 133 -1.54 7.27 14.12
CA LEU A 133 -2.15 6.26 15.01
C LEU A 133 -2.31 6.80 16.44
N GLY A 134 -1.30 7.50 16.95
CA GLY A 134 -1.37 8.20 18.23
C GLY A 134 -2.45 9.28 18.25
N ARG A 135 -2.43 10.17 17.25
CA ARG A 135 -3.34 11.32 17.12
C ARG A 135 -4.81 10.92 17.00
N PHE A 136 -5.11 10.00 16.10
CA PHE A 136 -6.51 9.67 15.77
C PHE A 136 -7.11 8.55 16.63
N LEU A 137 -6.29 7.58 17.05
CA LEU A 137 -6.76 6.35 17.68
C LEU A 137 -6.19 6.12 19.09
N ARG A 138 -5.31 7.00 19.56
CA ARG A 138 -4.66 6.93 20.87
C ARG A 138 -3.86 5.63 21.05
N VAL A 139 -3.21 5.16 19.99
CA VAL A 139 -2.28 4.03 20.04
C VAL A 139 -0.95 4.52 20.59
N ASP A 140 -0.40 3.80 21.55
CA ASP A 140 0.93 4.08 22.11
C ASP A 140 2.00 3.72 21.07
N ALA A 141 2.86 4.68 20.74
CA ALA A 141 3.94 4.49 19.78
C ALA A 141 4.90 3.34 20.16
N ALA A 142 5.08 3.08 21.47
CA ALA A 142 5.90 1.96 21.94
C ALA A 142 5.36 0.58 21.50
N ARG A 143 4.09 0.49 21.15
CA ARG A 143 3.45 -0.72 20.63
C ARG A 143 3.41 -0.80 19.11
N VAL A 144 3.83 0.26 18.41
CA VAL A 144 3.83 0.25 16.94
C VAL A 144 5.14 -0.38 16.46
N ARG A 145 5.03 -1.23 15.45
CA ARG A 145 6.15 -1.83 14.73
C ARG A 145 6.04 -1.43 13.26
N VAL A 146 7.04 -0.76 12.75
CA VAL A 146 7.11 -0.40 11.34
C VAL A 146 7.71 -1.57 10.57
N VAL A 147 6.94 -2.12 9.66
CA VAL A 147 7.33 -3.24 8.80
C VAL A 147 7.09 -2.82 7.35
N PRO A 148 8.11 -2.34 6.64
CA PRO A 148 7.96 -1.93 5.25
C PRO A 148 7.41 -3.04 4.37
N LEU A 149 6.54 -2.66 3.45
CA LEU A 149 6.04 -3.59 2.44
C LEU A 149 7.10 -3.88 1.37
N GLY A 150 6.85 -4.89 0.59
CA GLY A 150 7.69 -5.27 -0.53
C GLY A 150 6.86 -5.62 -1.75
N VAL A 151 7.56 -5.89 -2.85
CA VAL A 151 6.97 -6.43 -4.07
C VAL A 151 7.83 -7.57 -4.59
N ASP A 152 7.20 -8.59 -5.16
CA ASP A 152 7.89 -9.65 -5.88
C ASP A 152 7.92 -9.26 -7.36
N ALA A 153 9.05 -8.73 -7.80
CA ALA A 153 9.25 -8.43 -9.20
C ALA A 153 9.22 -9.73 -10.03
N PRO A 154 8.52 -9.77 -11.16
CA PRO A 154 8.48 -10.97 -11.99
C PRO A 154 9.86 -11.29 -12.57
N GLU A 155 10.19 -12.58 -12.62
CA GLU A 155 11.41 -13.10 -13.28
C GLU A 155 11.05 -14.20 -14.27
N PRO A 156 11.30 -14.02 -15.55
CA PRO A 156 11.88 -12.81 -16.17
C PRO A 156 10.91 -11.62 -16.15
N MET A 157 11.47 -10.40 -16.21
CA MET A 157 10.66 -9.19 -16.39
C MET A 157 9.89 -9.27 -17.70
N PRO A 158 8.57 -8.94 -17.71
CA PRO A 158 7.77 -9.00 -18.91
C PRO A 158 8.16 -7.89 -19.92
N ASP A 159 7.92 -8.11 -21.20
CA ASP A 159 8.18 -7.11 -22.21
C ASP A 159 7.35 -5.84 -21.98
N PRO A 160 7.91 -4.65 -22.26
CA PRO A 160 7.20 -3.38 -22.08
C PRO A 160 5.99 -3.27 -23.01
N ILE A 161 4.97 -2.55 -22.58
CA ILE A 161 3.91 -2.08 -23.48
C ILE A 161 4.48 -0.91 -24.29
N VAL A 162 4.53 -1.09 -25.60
CA VAL A 162 4.95 -0.05 -26.56
C VAL A 162 3.72 0.65 -27.10
N ARG A 163 3.74 1.97 -27.14
CA ARG A 163 2.69 2.82 -27.73
C ARG A 163 3.27 3.67 -28.87
N PRO A 164 2.44 4.16 -29.81
CA PRO A 164 2.90 5.04 -30.90
C PRO A 164 3.54 6.33 -30.42
N ARG A 165 3.10 6.86 -29.25
CA ARG A 165 3.71 7.98 -28.56
C ARG A 165 4.29 7.52 -27.21
N PRO A 166 5.36 8.18 -26.72
CA PRO A 166 5.80 7.99 -25.34
C PRO A 166 4.66 8.30 -24.38
N TYR A 167 4.68 7.73 -23.19
CA TYR A 167 3.63 7.94 -22.22
C TYR A 167 4.14 8.07 -20.77
N LEU A 168 3.43 8.89 -20.01
CA LEU A 168 3.48 8.94 -18.56
C LEU A 168 2.48 7.93 -18.01
N PHE A 169 2.78 7.30 -16.89
CA PHE A 169 1.95 6.24 -16.34
C PHE A 169 1.54 6.53 -14.89
N TYR A 170 0.28 6.22 -14.57
CA TYR A 170 -0.27 6.18 -13.23
C TYR A 170 -0.98 4.84 -13.01
N ALA A 171 -0.68 4.19 -11.87
CA ALA A 171 -1.33 2.97 -11.43
C ALA A 171 -2.06 3.17 -10.10
N GLY A 172 -3.36 2.90 -10.07
CA GLY A 172 -4.17 3.01 -8.86
C GLY A 172 -5.64 3.29 -9.11
N ASN A 173 -6.40 3.40 -8.02
CA ASN A 173 -7.77 3.91 -8.05
C ASN A 173 -7.80 5.44 -8.14
N HIS A 174 -8.99 6.01 -8.37
CA HIS A 174 -9.17 7.45 -8.55
C HIS A 174 -9.82 8.11 -7.31
N ARG A 175 -9.51 7.64 -6.09
CA ARG A 175 -9.99 8.31 -4.88
C ARG A 175 -9.42 9.72 -4.78
N PRO A 176 -10.13 10.70 -4.18
CA PRO A 176 -9.71 12.10 -4.16
C PRO A 176 -8.30 12.34 -3.58
N HIS A 177 -7.87 11.56 -2.57
CA HIS A 177 -6.51 11.67 -2.01
C HIS A 177 -5.40 11.24 -2.98
N LYS A 178 -5.73 10.62 -4.12
CA LYS A 178 -4.77 10.30 -5.19
C LYS A 178 -4.43 11.50 -6.06
N ASP A 179 -5.15 12.60 -5.92
CA ASP A 179 -4.92 13.92 -6.54
C ASP A 179 -4.63 13.86 -8.06
N LEU A 180 -5.42 13.04 -8.77
CA LEU A 180 -5.31 12.98 -10.23
C LEU A 180 -5.62 14.31 -10.90
N ALA A 181 -6.36 15.20 -10.24
CA ALA A 181 -6.63 16.53 -10.76
C ALA A 181 -5.34 17.33 -10.97
N THR A 182 -4.41 17.31 -10.02
CA THR A 182 -3.08 17.95 -10.14
C THR A 182 -2.28 17.32 -11.29
N LEU A 183 -2.25 15.98 -11.40
CA LEU A 183 -1.55 15.30 -12.49
C LEU A 183 -2.11 15.66 -13.87
N VAL A 184 -3.43 15.57 -14.02
CA VAL A 184 -4.10 15.86 -15.29
C VAL A 184 -3.95 17.33 -15.66
N ALA A 185 -4.03 18.26 -14.71
CA ALA A 185 -3.80 19.68 -14.96
C ALA A 185 -2.36 19.97 -15.41
N ALA A 186 -1.37 19.34 -14.76
CA ALA A 186 0.03 19.48 -15.14
C ALA A 186 0.28 18.94 -16.56
N TRP A 187 -0.26 17.77 -16.88
CA TRP A 187 -0.16 17.16 -18.20
C TRP A 187 -0.88 17.98 -19.27
N ALA A 188 -2.11 18.44 -19.02
CA ALA A 188 -2.90 19.20 -20.00
C ALA A 188 -2.25 20.55 -20.38
N THR A 189 -1.44 21.10 -19.50
CA THR A 189 -0.74 22.39 -19.71
C THR A 189 0.69 22.24 -20.21
N LEU A 190 1.13 21.03 -20.60
CA LEU A 190 2.44 20.83 -21.21
C LEU A 190 2.56 21.62 -22.52
N PRO A 191 3.76 22.10 -22.87
CA PRO A 191 3.97 22.82 -24.14
C PRO A 191 3.65 21.91 -25.34
N GLU A 192 3.14 22.49 -26.44
CA GLU A 192 2.78 21.73 -27.66
C GLU A 192 3.93 20.88 -28.23
N ARG A 193 5.19 21.28 -28.02
CA ARG A 193 6.35 20.50 -28.44
C ARG A 193 6.50 19.18 -27.70
N VAL A 194 5.88 19.03 -26.50
CA VAL A 194 5.94 17.83 -25.66
C VAL A 194 4.79 16.89 -26.04
N ALA A 195 5.04 15.98 -26.95
CA ALA A 195 4.04 15.02 -27.43
C ALA A 195 4.09 13.73 -26.57
N VAL A 196 3.24 13.64 -25.53
CA VAL A 196 3.23 12.54 -24.57
C VAL A 196 1.80 12.18 -24.16
N ASP A 197 1.48 10.88 -24.16
CA ASP A 197 0.21 10.38 -23.63
C ASP A 197 0.25 10.33 -22.10
N LEU A 198 -0.90 10.41 -21.44
CA LEU A 198 -1.06 10.09 -20.04
C LEU A 198 -1.95 8.86 -19.88
N VAL A 199 -1.40 7.77 -19.36
CA VAL A 199 -2.10 6.49 -19.19
C VAL A 199 -2.43 6.29 -17.73
N LEU A 200 -3.72 6.15 -17.42
CA LEU A 200 -4.26 5.93 -16.08
C LEU A 200 -4.90 4.55 -16.00
N THR A 201 -4.57 3.76 -14.98
CA THR A 201 -5.35 2.57 -14.62
C THR A 201 -6.48 2.92 -13.65
N GLY A 202 -7.33 1.95 -13.32
CA GLY A 202 -8.48 2.13 -12.43
C GLY A 202 -9.75 2.55 -13.17
N THR A 203 -10.79 2.79 -12.39
CA THR A 203 -12.10 3.16 -12.93
C THR A 203 -12.06 4.56 -13.52
N GLU A 204 -12.57 4.71 -14.72
CA GLU A 204 -12.62 5.97 -15.42
C GLU A 204 -13.46 7.03 -14.71
N GLU A 205 -12.92 8.24 -14.55
CA GLU A 205 -13.64 9.42 -14.08
C GLU A 205 -14.13 10.29 -15.23
N THR A 206 -15.46 10.46 -15.33
CA THR A 206 -16.10 11.26 -16.37
C THR A 206 -15.60 12.71 -16.40
N ALA A 207 -15.30 13.30 -15.24
CA ALA A 207 -14.77 14.66 -15.14
C ALA A 207 -13.40 14.84 -15.82
N LEU A 208 -12.56 13.82 -15.81
CA LEU A 208 -11.25 13.87 -16.44
C LEU A 208 -11.30 13.64 -17.96
N ARG A 209 -12.37 13.01 -18.46
CA ARG A 209 -12.54 12.74 -19.93
C ARG A 209 -12.54 13.99 -20.79
N ALA A 210 -12.98 15.12 -20.25
CA ALA A 210 -13.07 16.37 -21.02
C ALA A 210 -11.72 17.07 -21.19
N VAL A 211 -10.71 16.69 -20.41
CA VAL A 211 -9.38 17.32 -20.44
C VAL A 211 -8.64 16.90 -21.71
N ARG A 212 -7.99 17.86 -22.35
CA ARG A 212 -7.24 17.67 -23.59
C ARG A 212 -5.83 18.24 -23.46
N HIS A 213 -4.91 17.61 -24.14
CA HIS A 213 -3.59 18.14 -24.46
C HIS A 213 -3.42 18.25 -25.97
N ALA A 214 -2.67 19.25 -26.44
CA ALA A 214 -2.55 19.54 -27.87
C ALA A 214 -1.96 18.38 -28.69
N ARG A 215 -1.01 17.63 -28.14
CA ARG A 215 -0.25 16.59 -28.84
C ARG A 215 -0.19 15.25 -28.08
N GLY A 216 -1.01 15.05 -27.06
CA GLY A 216 -1.11 13.82 -26.28
C GLY A 216 -2.54 13.35 -26.09
N GLU A 217 -2.70 12.11 -25.66
CA GLU A 217 -3.99 11.49 -25.37
C GLU A 217 -4.07 11.09 -23.88
N LEU A 218 -5.20 11.41 -23.23
CA LEU A 218 -5.53 10.87 -21.92
C LEU A 218 -6.20 9.49 -22.11
N VAL A 219 -5.52 8.46 -21.66
CA VAL A 219 -5.91 7.06 -21.89
C VAL A 219 -6.32 6.42 -20.58
N PHE A 220 -7.57 5.99 -20.48
CA PHE A 220 -8.06 5.19 -19.36
C PHE A 220 -7.86 3.72 -19.70
N ALA A 221 -6.85 3.11 -19.10
CA ALA A 221 -6.53 1.71 -19.35
C ALA A 221 -7.46 0.73 -18.60
N GLY A 222 -8.31 1.24 -17.65
CA GLY A 222 -9.18 0.40 -16.84
C GLY A 222 -8.41 -0.44 -15.81
N GLU A 223 -9.08 -1.43 -15.25
CA GLU A 223 -8.42 -2.40 -14.38
C GLU A 223 -7.48 -3.29 -15.18
N ARG A 224 -6.28 -3.54 -14.66
CA ARG A 224 -5.23 -4.32 -15.31
C ARG A 224 -4.73 -5.43 -14.42
N SER A 225 -4.26 -6.51 -15.03
CA SER A 225 -3.57 -7.57 -14.33
C SER A 225 -2.24 -7.07 -13.73
N ALA A 226 -1.74 -7.72 -12.68
CA ALA A 226 -0.43 -7.38 -12.12
C ALA A 226 0.68 -7.45 -13.20
N ALA A 227 0.62 -8.44 -14.10
CA ALA A 227 1.57 -8.56 -15.20
C ALA A 227 1.52 -7.36 -16.16
N ASP A 228 0.32 -6.86 -16.48
CA ASP A 228 0.19 -5.68 -17.34
C ASP A 228 0.66 -4.40 -16.65
N ILE A 229 0.48 -4.27 -15.31
CA ILE A 229 1.02 -3.14 -14.56
C ILE A 229 2.54 -3.08 -14.68
N TRP A 230 3.25 -4.22 -14.54
CA TRP A 230 4.70 -4.29 -14.77
C TRP A 230 5.10 -3.91 -16.20
N ARG A 231 4.33 -4.36 -17.20
CA ARG A 231 4.57 -4.01 -18.60
C ARG A 231 4.36 -2.52 -18.88
N PHE A 232 3.34 -1.89 -18.25
CA PHE A 232 3.14 -0.45 -18.33
C PHE A 232 4.26 0.32 -17.67
N HIS A 233 4.70 -0.08 -16.48
CA HIS A 233 5.85 0.54 -15.85
C HIS A 233 7.06 0.53 -16.77
N ARG A 234 7.43 -0.63 -17.30
CA ARG A 234 8.61 -0.78 -18.16
C ARG A 234 8.58 0.02 -19.47
N GLY A 235 7.42 0.33 -20.00
CA GLY A 235 7.26 1.10 -21.23
C GLY A 235 7.08 2.60 -21.01
N ALA A 236 6.83 3.04 -19.79
CA ALA A 236 6.59 4.45 -19.47
C ALA A 236 7.88 5.28 -19.45
N VAL A 237 7.79 6.51 -19.90
CA VAL A 237 8.85 7.52 -19.74
C VAL A 237 9.10 7.81 -18.25
N ALA A 238 8.02 7.93 -17.50
CA ALA A 238 8.03 8.03 -16.05
C ALA A 238 6.71 7.52 -15.47
N TYR A 239 6.80 6.94 -14.28
CA TYR A 239 5.66 6.73 -13.39
C TYR A 239 5.39 8.01 -12.60
N VAL A 240 4.13 8.42 -12.47
CA VAL A 240 3.76 9.60 -11.70
C VAL A 240 2.86 9.21 -10.53
N HIS A 241 3.26 9.61 -9.33
CA HIS A 241 2.59 9.31 -8.06
C HIS A 241 2.10 10.60 -7.40
N PRO A 242 0.91 11.13 -7.76
CA PRO A 242 0.47 12.46 -7.33
C PRO A 242 -0.21 12.49 -5.95
N SER A 243 -0.30 11.35 -5.28
CA SER A 243 -1.08 11.17 -4.06
C SER A 243 -0.76 12.19 -2.96
N LEU A 244 -1.76 12.57 -2.18
CA LEU A 244 -1.61 13.43 -0.99
C LEU A 244 -1.20 12.61 0.24
N ARG A 245 -1.51 11.33 0.25
CA ARG A 245 -1.17 10.37 1.31
C ARG A 245 -1.23 8.95 0.78
N GLU A 246 -0.31 8.13 1.27
CA GLU A 246 -0.28 6.68 1.09
C GLU A 246 0.07 6.00 2.42
N GLY A 247 -0.24 4.71 2.53
CA GLY A 247 0.34 3.87 3.56
C GLY A 247 1.80 3.57 3.25
N PHE A 248 2.06 3.02 2.05
CA PHE A 248 3.41 2.73 1.58
C PHE A 248 3.65 3.08 0.11
N GLY A 249 2.62 3.05 -0.73
CA GLY A 249 2.77 3.36 -2.15
C GLY A 249 3.35 2.19 -2.94
N LEU A 250 2.74 1.00 -2.86
CA LEU A 250 3.17 -0.18 -3.63
C LEU A 250 3.40 0.11 -5.11
N PRO A 251 2.54 0.86 -5.84
CA PRO A 251 2.78 1.18 -7.24
C PRO A 251 4.05 2.00 -7.48
N LEU A 252 4.44 2.84 -6.51
CA LEU A 252 5.70 3.58 -6.58
C LEU A 252 6.90 2.63 -6.46
N LEU A 253 6.85 1.69 -5.52
CA LEU A 253 7.88 0.65 -5.39
C LEU A 253 7.93 -0.24 -6.63
N GLU A 254 6.79 -0.63 -7.20
CA GLU A 254 6.72 -1.40 -8.45
C GLU A 254 7.40 -0.67 -9.60
N ALA A 255 7.19 0.65 -9.74
CA ALA A 255 7.86 1.47 -10.75
C ALA A 255 9.38 1.44 -10.60
N LEU A 256 9.89 1.67 -9.38
CA LEU A 256 11.33 1.65 -9.09
C LEU A 256 11.93 0.26 -9.36
N ARG A 257 11.23 -0.81 -8.99
CA ARG A 257 11.62 -2.19 -9.22
C ARG A 257 11.59 -2.59 -10.70
N ALA A 258 10.71 -1.97 -11.49
CA ALA A 258 10.65 -2.13 -12.94
C ALA A 258 11.76 -1.36 -13.68
N GLY A 259 12.54 -0.54 -12.97
CA GLY A 259 13.54 0.37 -13.57
C GLY A 259 12.92 1.59 -14.24
N THR A 260 11.72 1.97 -13.83
CA THR A 260 11.00 3.13 -14.38
C THR A 260 11.32 4.36 -13.53
N PRO A 261 11.74 5.49 -14.14
CA PRO A 261 11.86 6.75 -13.42
C PRO A 261 10.55 7.14 -12.73
N ALA A 262 10.62 7.62 -11.50
CA ALA A 262 9.43 7.96 -10.73
C ALA A 262 9.41 9.45 -10.34
N ILE A 263 8.26 10.09 -10.56
CA ILE A 263 7.94 11.45 -10.11
C ILE A 263 6.85 11.32 -9.06
N ALA A 264 7.09 11.81 -7.84
CA ALA A 264 6.17 11.59 -6.74
C ALA A 264 5.94 12.85 -5.90
N SER A 265 4.73 12.97 -5.34
CA SER A 265 4.44 13.98 -4.31
C SER A 265 5.21 13.66 -3.03
N ASP A 266 5.90 14.66 -2.47
CA ASP A 266 6.63 14.53 -1.21
C ASP A 266 5.71 14.12 -0.04
N ALA A 267 4.44 14.51 -0.11
CA ALA A 267 3.44 14.24 0.92
C ALA A 267 3.05 12.74 1.04
N ALA A 268 3.28 11.95 -0.01
CA ALA A 268 2.89 10.54 -0.09
C ALA A 268 4.06 9.60 -0.38
N THR A 269 5.28 10.11 -0.36
CA THR A 269 6.49 9.32 -0.63
C THR A 269 7.06 8.79 0.69
N PRO A 270 7.09 7.45 0.90
CA PRO A 270 7.74 6.88 2.07
C PRO A 270 9.21 7.25 2.16
N ALA A 271 9.71 7.47 3.38
CA ALA A 271 11.10 7.90 3.60
C ALA A 271 12.13 6.94 2.95
N VAL A 272 11.84 5.64 2.93
CA VAL A 272 12.71 4.61 2.33
C VAL A 272 12.77 4.72 0.79
N LEU A 273 11.78 5.32 0.15
CA LEU A 273 11.72 5.50 -1.31
C LEU A 273 12.11 6.91 -1.76
N ALA A 274 12.04 7.91 -0.87
CA ALA A 274 12.28 9.31 -1.16
C ALA A 274 13.62 9.60 -1.88
N PRO A 275 14.74 8.93 -1.57
CA PRO A 275 16.01 9.18 -2.28
C PRO A 275 16.01 8.78 -3.76
N TYR A 276 15.00 8.02 -4.21
CA TYR A 276 14.95 7.40 -5.55
C TYR A 276 13.87 7.98 -6.46
N VAL A 277 13.22 9.07 -6.04
CA VAL A 277 12.16 9.72 -6.80
C VAL A 277 12.48 11.18 -7.07
N HIS A 278 11.88 11.75 -8.11
CA HIS A 278 11.87 13.17 -8.35
C HIS A 278 10.66 13.78 -7.62
N GLY A 279 10.93 14.39 -6.45
CA GLY A 279 9.91 14.92 -5.57
C GLY A 279 9.33 16.26 -6.01
N TYR A 280 8.08 16.53 -5.66
CA TYR A 280 7.44 17.84 -5.78
C TYR A 280 6.43 18.06 -4.64
N ALA A 281 6.17 19.32 -4.30
CA ALA A 281 5.19 19.64 -3.26
C ALA A 281 3.76 19.29 -3.70
N ALA A 282 2.96 18.70 -2.81
CA ALA A 282 1.57 18.34 -3.11
C ALA A 282 0.79 19.55 -3.66
N HIS A 283 -0.08 19.31 -4.65
CA HIS A 283 -0.88 20.31 -5.37
C HIS A 283 -0.08 21.31 -6.23
N ASP A 284 1.27 21.20 -6.29
CA ASP A 284 2.07 22.09 -7.12
C ASP A 284 2.06 21.64 -8.59
N VAL A 285 1.04 22.10 -9.32
CA VAL A 285 0.89 21.84 -10.75
C VAL A 285 2.10 22.34 -11.56
N ALA A 286 2.69 23.46 -11.17
CA ALA A 286 3.78 24.07 -11.91
C ALA A 286 5.08 23.26 -11.75
N ALA A 287 5.41 22.85 -10.52
CA ALA A 287 6.57 22.00 -10.26
C ALA A 287 6.40 20.64 -10.94
N LEU A 288 5.23 20.00 -10.82
CA LEU A 288 4.95 18.74 -11.48
C LEU A 288 5.10 18.89 -13.01
N ARG A 289 4.47 19.92 -13.61
CA ARG A 289 4.60 20.21 -15.04
C ARG A 289 6.07 20.32 -15.48
N ALA A 290 6.91 21.03 -14.72
CA ALA A 290 8.32 21.18 -15.03
C ALA A 290 9.05 19.83 -15.03
N LEU A 291 8.76 18.95 -14.07
CA LEU A 291 9.31 17.59 -14.03
C LEU A 291 8.84 16.75 -15.21
N LEU A 292 7.54 16.83 -15.58
CA LEU A 292 7.01 16.11 -16.73
C LEU A 292 7.70 16.54 -18.05
N VAL A 293 7.91 17.86 -18.25
CA VAL A 293 8.65 18.39 -19.41
C VAL A 293 10.05 17.79 -19.45
N ARG A 294 10.78 17.87 -18.35
CA ARG A 294 12.15 17.35 -18.26
C ARG A 294 12.22 15.85 -18.51
N ALA A 295 11.29 15.08 -17.95
CA ALA A 295 11.25 13.63 -18.14
C ALA A 295 11.09 13.22 -19.61
N VAL A 296 10.33 14.03 -20.40
CA VAL A 296 10.08 13.75 -21.80
C VAL A 296 11.18 14.31 -22.72
N GLU A 297 11.64 15.55 -22.48
CA GLU A 297 12.62 16.24 -23.32
C GLU A 297 14.08 15.88 -22.99
N GLU A 298 14.34 15.55 -21.72
CA GLU A 298 15.67 15.24 -21.19
C GLU A 298 15.65 13.87 -20.44
N PRO A 299 15.29 12.76 -21.12
CA PRO A 299 15.11 11.47 -20.43
C PRO A 299 16.41 10.89 -19.85
N GLY A 300 17.58 11.34 -20.35
CA GLY A 300 18.88 10.81 -19.94
C GLY A 300 19.12 10.84 -18.42
N PRO A 301 18.99 11.99 -17.73
CA PRO A 301 19.16 12.08 -16.29
C PRO A 301 18.16 11.20 -15.49
N PHE A 302 16.91 11.10 -15.95
CA PHE A 302 15.88 10.26 -15.33
C PHE A 302 16.21 8.78 -15.52
N ALA A 303 16.57 8.37 -16.72
CA ALA A 303 16.92 6.99 -17.05
C ALA A 303 18.23 6.56 -16.34
N ALA A 304 19.20 7.46 -16.19
CA ALA A 304 20.47 7.16 -15.52
C ALA A 304 20.30 6.83 -14.02
N ALA A 305 19.30 7.40 -13.35
CA ALA A 305 19.00 7.12 -11.95
C ALA A 305 18.27 5.79 -11.74
N ALA A 306 17.55 5.30 -12.73
CA ALA A 306 16.67 4.14 -12.60
C ALA A 306 17.38 2.82 -12.19
N PRO A 307 18.55 2.42 -12.73
CA PRO A 307 19.25 1.22 -12.30
C PRO A 307 19.69 1.27 -10.83
N SER A 308 20.12 2.43 -10.36
CA SER A 308 20.51 2.63 -8.96
C SER A 308 19.29 2.49 -8.03
N ALA A 309 18.16 3.10 -8.39
CA ALA A 309 16.91 3.00 -7.65
C ALA A 309 16.41 1.54 -7.61
N GLN A 310 16.45 0.85 -8.74
CA GLN A 310 16.07 -0.57 -8.83
C GLN A 310 16.93 -1.46 -7.92
N ALA A 311 18.24 -1.30 -7.96
CA ALA A 311 19.17 -2.05 -7.13
C ALA A 311 18.98 -1.73 -5.63
N ALA A 312 18.83 -0.45 -5.29
CA ALA A 312 18.65 -0.02 -3.90
C ALA A 312 17.34 -0.51 -3.28
N THR A 313 16.28 -0.65 -4.08
CA THR A 313 14.97 -1.15 -3.62
C THR A 313 14.81 -2.67 -3.77
N ALA A 314 15.82 -3.38 -4.29
CA ALA A 314 15.77 -4.83 -4.53
C ALA A 314 15.48 -5.67 -3.28
N HIS A 315 15.86 -5.15 -2.12
CA HIS A 315 15.66 -5.81 -0.83
C HIS A 315 14.22 -5.67 -0.30
N LEU A 316 13.39 -4.78 -0.85
CA LEU A 316 11.99 -4.61 -0.45
C LEU A 316 11.13 -5.67 -1.15
N THR A 317 11.08 -6.86 -0.57
CA THR A 317 10.36 -8.04 -1.07
C THR A 317 9.29 -8.49 -0.08
N TRP A 318 8.27 -9.19 -0.55
CA TRP A 318 7.26 -9.80 0.32
C TRP A 318 7.84 -10.81 1.30
N GLU A 319 8.92 -11.51 0.91
CA GLU A 319 9.64 -12.39 1.83
C GLU A 319 10.20 -11.62 3.03
N ARG A 320 10.84 -10.46 2.77
CA ARG A 320 11.38 -9.63 3.85
C ARG A 320 10.28 -9.06 4.76
N THR A 321 9.17 -8.61 4.17
CA THR A 321 7.99 -8.17 4.94
C THR A 321 7.48 -9.29 5.86
N ALA A 322 7.34 -10.50 5.34
CA ALA A 322 6.89 -11.64 6.13
C ALA A 322 7.90 -12.02 7.22
N ARG A 323 9.21 -11.95 6.94
CA ARG A 323 10.27 -12.20 7.92
C ARG A 323 10.22 -11.20 9.08
N ALA A 324 10.16 -9.91 8.77
CA ALA A 324 10.02 -8.87 9.77
C ALA A 324 8.71 -9.01 10.59
N THR A 325 7.62 -9.41 9.95
CA THR A 325 6.36 -9.72 10.63
C THR A 325 6.52 -10.93 11.59
N ALA A 326 7.22 -11.98 11.16
CA ALA A 326 7.51 -13.14 12.02
C ALA A 326 8.40 -12.78 13.22
N ASP A 327 9.32 -11.84 13.07
CA ASP A 327 10.16 -11.35 14.16
C ASP A 327 9.32 -10.61 15.22
N VAL A 328 8.32 -9.84 14.81
CA VAL A 328 7.32 -9.27 15.73
C VAL A 328 6.58 -10.37 16.51
N TYR A 329 6.19 -11.47 15.84
CA TYR A 329 5.53 -12.57 16.55
C TYR A 329 6.45 -13.22 17.58
N ARG A 330 7.72 -13.48 17.23
CA ARG A 330 8.71 -14.07 18.14
C ARG A 330 8.93 -13.21 19.37
N GLU A 331 9.10 -11.88 19.17
CA GLU A 331 9.20 -10.90 20.26
C GLU A 331 8.02 -11.02 21.24
N LEU A 332 6.81 -11.00 20.71
CA LEU A 332 5.58 -11.03 21.55
C LEU A 332 5.36 -12.37 22.24
N LEU A 333 5.70 -13.48 21.60
CA LEU A 333 5.57 -14.81 22.16
C LEU A 333 6.60 -15.05 23.27
N ALA A 334 7.84 -14.56 23.10
CA ALA A 334 8.89 -14.62 24.13
C ALA A 334 8.50 -13.81 25.37
N ALA A 335 7.97 -12.59 25.19
CA ALA A 335 7.49 -11.76 26.29
C ALA A 335 6.38 -12.43 27.11
N GLN A 336 5.48 -13.22 26.48
CA GLN A 336 4.46 -14.00 27.18
C GLN A 336 5.03 -15.13 28.03
N THR A 337 6.18 -15.71 27.67
CA THR A 337 6.83 -16.79 28.40
C THR A 337 7.57 -16.25 29.61
N GLY A 338 8.28 -15.13 29.48
CA GLY A 338 8.97 -14.46 30.60
C GLY A 338 8.04 -13.87 31.67
N MET A 339 6.79 -13.55 31.36
CA MET A 339 5.79 -13.10 32.35
C MET A 339 5.15 -14.24 33.14
N ARG A 340 5.41 -15.52 32.81
CA ARG A 340 4.89 -16.71 33.51
C ARG A 340 5.92 -17.39 34.40
N ALA A 341 7.17 -16.93 34.35
CA ALA A 341 8.26 -17.35 35.24
C ALA A 341 8.41 -16.36 36.40
#